data_4c9d42af5d23c41d409c3a651a4b5faa
#
_entry.id   4c9d42af5d23c41d409c3a651a4b5faa
#
_cell.length_a   1.000
_cell.length_b   1.000
_cell.length_c   1.000
_cell.angle_alpha   90.00
_cell.angle_beta   90.00
_cell.angle_gamma   90.00
#
_symmetry.space_group_name_H-M   'P 1'
#
loop_
_entity.id
_entity.type
_entity.pdbx_description
1 polymer ?
#
loop_
_entity_poly.entity_id
_entity_poly.type
_entity_poly.pdbx_seq_one_letter_code
_entity_poly.pdbx_strand_id
1 'polypeptide(L)'
;MAWDAALDNDLPLPESSVGPQDLAVLPYTSGTTGLPKGCMHTQASILHNAIASAMWANASHETVALCVVPMFHITGMVSVMHSAIWLGATL
;
A
#
# COMPACT_ATOMS: atom_id res chain seq x y z
N MET A 1 0.40 20.00 -16.31
CA MET A 1 1.78 19.76 -15.88
C MET A 1 2.23 18.46 -16.51
N ALA A 2 3.35 18.44 -17.25
CA ALA A 2 3.87 17.19 -17.79
C ALA A 2 4.42 16.33 -16.64
N TRP A 3 4.23 15.03 -16.70
CA TRP A 3 4.67 14.09 -15.65
C TRP A 3 6.18 14.20 -15.39
N ASP A 4 6.98 14.26 -16.46
CA ASP A 4 8.43 14.39 -16.36
C ASP A 4 8.85 15.66 -15.58
N ALA A 5 8.19 16.80 -15.81
CA ALA A 5 8.45 18.03 -15.07
C ALA A 5 8.03 17.96 -13.59
N ALA A 6 7.17 17.03 -13.21
CA ALA A 6 6.80 16.78 -11.82
C ALA A 6 7.83 15.91 -11.10
N LEU A 7 8.56 15.06 -11.84
CA LEU A 7 9.59 14.19 -11.29
C LEU A 7 10.98 14.85 -11.30
N ASP A 8 11.21 15.82 -12.21
CA ASP A 8 12.48 16.52 -12.40
C ASP A 8 12.54 17.80 -11.56
N ASN A 9 12.29 17.67 -10.26
CA ASN A 9 12.46 18.78 -9.33
C ASN A 9 13.26 18.31 -8.10
N ASP A 10 14.33 19.02 -7.82
CA ASP A 10 15.20 18.83 -6.64
C ASP A 10 14.58 19.39 -5.34
N LEU A 11 13.26 19.35 -5.21
CA LEU A 11 12.62 19.81 -3.99
C LEU A 11 12.96 18.88 -2.83
N PRO A 12 13.38 19.41 -1.68
CA PRO A 12 13.65 18.60 -0.51
C PRO A 12 12.36 17.90 -0.06
N LEU A 13 12.46 16.64 0.31
CA LEU A 13 11.34 15.92 0.91
C LEU A 13 10.94 16.63 2.20
N PRO A 14 9.65 16.91 2.42
CA PRO A 14 9.19 17.47 3.67
C PRO A 14 9.46 16.50 4.82
N GLU A 15 9.78 17.03 5.99
CA GLU A 15 9.87 16.22 7.19
C GLU A 15 8.51 15.56 7.45
N SER A 16 8.53 14.24 7.63
CA SER A 16 7.33 13.47 7.95
C SER A 16 7.18 13.36 9.46
N SER A 17 6.05 13.83 9.99
CA SER A 17 5.66 13.63 11.39
C SER A 17 4.77 12.40 11.59
N VAL A 18 4.60 11.58 10.55
CA VAL A 18 3.73 10.41 10.57
C VAL A 18 4.35 9.30 11.41
N GLY A 19 3.62 8.86 12.43
CA GLY A 19 4.00 7.79 13.32
C GLY A 19 3.30 6.45 13.02
N PRO A 20 3.74 5.35 13.65
CA PRO A 20 3.21 4.01 13.40
C PRO A 20 1.70 3.86 13.68
N GLN A 21 1.17 4.67 14.60
CA GLN A 21 -0.23 4.61 15.02
C GLN A 21 -1.15 5.55 14.24
N ASP A 22 -0.58 6.37 13.36
CA ASP A 22 -1.37 7.27 12.53
C ASP A 22 -2.16 6.50 11.48
N LEU A 23 -3.33 7.03 11.13
CA LEU A 23 -4.18 6.46 10.11
C LEU A 23 -3.46 6.47 8.75
N ALA A 24 -3.35 5.30 8.13
CA ALA A 24 -2.76 5.15 6.80
C ALA A 24 -3.83 5.15 5.71
N VAL A 25 -4.83 4.28 5.83
CA VAL A 25 -5.90 4.12 4.84
C VAL A 25 -7.23 3.79 5.51
N LEU A 26 -8.32 4.11 4.81
CA LEU A 26 -9.69 3.88 5.25
C LEU A 26 -10.51 3.20 4.13
N PRO A 27 -10.22 1.93 3.79
CA PRO A 27 -11.01 1.21 2.81
C PRO A 27 -12.42 0.96 3.34
N TYR A 28 -13.40 1.10 2.44
CA TYR A 28 -14.79 0.85 2.76
C TYR A 28 -15.21 -0.56 2.37
N THR A 29 -15.96 -1.20 3.25
CA THR A 29 -16.61 -2.48 2.96
C THR A 29 -18.08 -2.25 2.65
N SER A 30 -18.66 -3.05 1.75
CA SER A 30 -20.07 -2.92 1.36
C SER A 30 -21.03 -3.19 2.52
N GLY A 31 -20.57 -3.81 3.60
CA GLY A 31 -21.45 -4.23 4.71
C GLY A 31 -22.49 -5.25 4.25
N THR A 32 -22.87 -6.18 5.11
CA THR A 32 -23.93 -7.15 4.81
C THR A 32 -25.34 -6.61 5.11
N THR A 33 -25.45 -5.52 5.86
CA THR A 33 -26.72 -5.08 6.46
C THR A 33 -26.90 -3.57 6.53
N GLY A 34 -26.32 -2.76 5.64
CA GLY A 34 -26.53 -1.32 5.73
C GLY A 34 -25.48 -0.46 5.02
N LEU A 35 -25.21 0.70 5.60
CA LEU A 35 -24.25 1.66 5.04
C LEU A 35 -22.83 1.09 5.00
N PRO A 36 -22.03 1.45 4.00
CA PRO A 36 -20.62 1.06 3.93
C PRO A 36 -19.89 1.46 5.20
N LYS A 37 -19.00 0.57 5.67
CA LYS A 37 -18.17 0.81 6.87
C LYS A 37 -16.74 1.06 6.47
N GLY A 38 -16.16 2.16 6.95
CA GLY A 38 -14.73 2.45 6.80
C GLY A 38 -13.91 1.63 7.82
N CYS A 39 -12.96 0.86 7.32
CA CYS A 39 -12.06 0.07 8.15
C CYS A 39 -10.75 0.87 8.36
N MET A 40 -10.48 1.27 9.60
CA MET A 40 -9.29 2.07 9.93
C MET A 40 -8.05 1.19 9.98
N HIS A 41 -7.05 1.50 9.16
CA HIS A 41 -5.74 0.86 9.21
C HIS A 41 -4.65 1.88 9.54
N THR A 42 -3.81 1.54 10.50
CA THR A 42 -2.65 2.37 10.88
C THR A 42 -1.46 2.09 9.96
N GLN A 43 -0.47 2.98 9.96
CA GLN A 43 0.80 2.78 9.24
C GLN A 43 1.46 1.45 9.63
N ALA A 44 1.51 1.15 10.93
CA ALA A 44 2.08 -0.10 11.43
C ALA A 44 1.31 -1.33 10.92
N SER A 45 -0.03 -1.30 10.89
CA SER A 45 -0.83 -2.43 10.44
C SER A 45 -0.66 -2.70 8.94
N ILE A 46 -0.56 -1.66 8.12
CA ILE A 46 -0.32 -1.79 6.67
C ILE A 46 1.07 -2.36 6.41
N LEU A 47 2.10 -1.78 7.04
CA LEU A 47 3.48 -2.26 6.88
C LEU A 47 3.63 -3.71 7.34
N HIS A 48 3.06 -4.07 8.50
CA HIS A 48 3.09 -5.45 9.02
C HIS A 48 2.48 -6.43 8.01
N ASN A 49 1.31 -6.12 7.46
CA ASN A 49 0.64 -7.00 6.51
C ASN A 49 1.38 -7.09 5.16
N ALA A 50 1.99 -5.99 4.69
CA ALA A 50 2.81 -6.00 3.49
C ALA A 50 4.01 -6.94 3.65
N ILE A 51 4.75 -6.82 4.76
CA ILE A 51 5.90 -7.68 5.08
C ILE A 51 5.45 -9.15 5.23
N ALA A 52 4.40 -9.39 6.00
CA ALA A 52 3.89 -10.75 6.21
C ALA A 52 3.44 -11.42 4.89
N SER A 53 2.79 -10.66 4.00
CA SER A 53 2.38 -11.15 2.68
C SER A 53 3.59 -11.49 1.81
N ALA A 54 4.62 -10.64 1.81
CA ALA A 54 5.87 -10.88 1.08
C ALA A 54 6.57 -12.16 1.57
N MET A 55 6.67 -12.32 2.89
CA MET A 55 7.28 -13.50 3.51
C MET A 55 6.48 -14.77 3.22
N TRP A 56 5.15 -14.70 3.33
CA TRP A 56 4.28 -15.84 3.04
C TRP A 56 4.39 -16.30 1.58
N ALA A 57 4.49 -15.36 0.65
CA ALA A 57 4.66 -15.64 -0.76
C ALA A 57 6.10 -16.07 -1.13
N ASN A 58 7.03 -16.07 -0.19
CA ASN A 58 8.47 -16.26 -0.43
C ASN A 58 8.98 -15.34 -1.56
N ALA A 59 8.50 -14.10 -1.58
CA ALA A 59 8.82 -13.12 -2.61
C ALA A 59 10.12 -12.38 -2.31
N SER A 60 10.79 -11.90 -3.35
CA SER A 60 12.03 -11.13 -3.29
C SER A 60 11.99 -9.93 -4.24
N HIS A 61 13.05 -9.15 -4.30
CA HIS A 61 13.21 -8.05 -5.25
C HIS A 61 13.18 -8.50 -6.73
N GLU A 62 13.46 -9.79 -7.00
CA GLU A 62 13.39 -10.37 -8.34
C GLU A 62 11.96 -10.80 -8.74
N THR A 63 11.02 -10.74 -7.81
CA THR A 63 9.64 -11.15 -8.07
C THR A 63 8.98 -10.20 -9.06
N VAL A 64 8.24 -10.77 -10.01
CA VAL A 64 7.31 -10.04 -10.87
C VAL A 64 5.89 -10.41 -10.42
N ALA A 65 5.22 -9.45 -9.79
CA ALA A 65 3.90 -9.67 -9.22
C ALA A 65 2.79 -9.22 -10.19
N LEU A 66 1.83 -10.11 -10.45
CA LEU A 66 0.64 -9.77 -11.23
C LEU A 66 -0.49 -9.34 -10.30
N CYS A 67 -0.87 -8.07 -10.34
CA CYS A 67 -1.97 -7.53 -9.55
C CYS A 67 -3.32 -7.69 -10.28
N VAL A 68 -3.92 -8.86 -10.14
CA VAL A 68 -5.27 -9.14 -10.69
C VAL A 68 -6.39 -8.70 -9.76
N VAL A 69 -6.11 -8.52 -8.48
CA VAL A 69 -7.05 -7.99 -7.49
C VAL A 69 -7.03 -6.45 -7.57
N PRO A 70 -8.18 -5.79 -7.66
CA PRO A 70 -8.22 -4.33 -7.74
C PRO A 70 -7.47 -3.65 -6.58
N MET A 71 -6.68 -2.63 -6.89
CA MET A 71 -5.89 -1.90 -5.88
C MET A 71 -6.74 -1.08 -4.90
N PHE A 72 -8.01 -0.84 -5.20
CA PHE A 72 -8.95 -0.26 -4.24
C PHE A 72 -9.43 -1.27 -3.19
N HIS A 73 -9.21 -2.57 -3.41
CA HIS A 73 -9.45 -3.61 -2.42
C HIS A 73 -8.18 -3.81 -1.57
N ILE A 74 -8.36 -3.99 -0.26
CA ILE A 74 -7.24 -4.08 0.70
C ILE A 74 -6.21 -5.17 0.33
N THR A 75 -6.65 -6.28 -0.25
CA THR A 75 -5.74 -7.34 -0.69
C THR A 75 -4.85 -6.88 -1.84
N GLY A 76 -5.41 -6.26 -2.88
CA GLY A 76 -4.62 -5.70 -3.99
C GLY A 76 -3.69 -4.60 -3.53
N MET A 77 -4.21 -3.69 -2.69
CA MET A 77 -3.44 -2.57 -2.13
C MET A 77 -2.28 -3.06 -1.26
N VAL A 78 -2.54 -3.88 -0.26
CA VAL A 78 -1.54 -4.21 0.77
C VAL A 78 -0.75 -5.46 0.42
N SER A 79 -1.43 -6.58 0.14
CA SER A 79 -0.75 -7.85 -0.05
C SER A 79 -0.02 -7.96 -1.40
N VAL A 80 -0.37 -7.13 -2.39
CA VAL A 80 0.31 -7.13 -3.69
C VAL A 80 1.12 -5.85 -3.88
N MET A 81 0.47 -4.67 -3.96
CA MET A 81 1.15 -3.42 -4.27
C MET A 81 2.18 -3.02 -3.20
N HIS A 82 1.77 -2.90 -1.92
CA HIS A 82 2.71 -2.48 -0.87
C HIS A 82 3.80 -3.52 -0.62
N SER A 83 3.50 -4.82 -0.76
CA SER A 83 4.53 -5.87 -0.67
C SER A 83 5.58 -5.74 -1.78
N ALA A 84 5.16 -5.49 -3.02
CA ALA A 84 6.06 -5.28 -4.14
C ALA A 84 6.94 -4.03 -3.95
N ILE A 85 6.32 -2.91 -3.52
CA ILE A 85 7.06 -1.67 -3.22
C ILE A 85 8.09 -1.91 -2.10
N TRP A 86 7.70 -2.59 -1.01
CA TRP A 86 8.58 -2.87 0.12
C TRP A 86 9.79 -3.73 -0.29
N LEU A 87 9.59 -4.67 -1.20
CA LEU A 87 10.66 -5.55 -1.71
C LEU A 87 11.54 -4.90 -2.79
N GLY A 88 11.09 -3.79 -3.41
CA GLY A 88 11.67 -3.30 -4.65
C GLY A 88 11.41 -4.23 -5.84
N ALA A 89 10.32 -4.99 -5.79
CA ALA A 89 9.90 -5.93 -6.83
C ALA A 89 9.16 -5.23 -7.97
N THR A 90 8.96 -5.94 -9.08
CA THR A 90 8.17 -5.46 -10.21
C THR A 90 6.68 -5.76 -10.00
N LEU A 91 5.81 -4.78 -10.31
CA LEU A 91 4.37 -4.90 -10.26
C LEU A 91 3.79 -4.64 -11.65
#